data_dbaec05ab4a63c2a0e48077d5c2b096d
#
_entry.id   dbaec05ab4a63c2a0e48077d5c2b096d
#
_cell.length_a   1.000
_cell.length_b   1.000
_cell.length_c   1.000
_cell.angle_alpha   90.00
_cell.angle_beta   90.00
_cell.angle_gamma   90.00
#
_symmetry.space_group_name_H-M   'P 1'
#
loop_
_entity.id
_entity.type
_entity.pdbx_description
1 polymer ?
#
loop_
_entity_poly.entity_id
_entity_poly.type
_entity_poly.pdbx_seq_one_letter_code
_entity_poly.pdbx_strand_id
1 'polypeptide(L)'
;RALDEGIFDTYKPDLLSKVSAQFILDDTNHVTSIDYGYVNLNYDKSFLAAAGMAPPTTLEELTGPDWKGKLVVENAATSSPGLAFLISTVAYFGEDDDYDYLDFWADLKANDVLVKDGWSDAYYSDFTKYGGDRPLVVSYSTSPAAEFLFSETPVTEPPTGNILIDRATFLQ
;
A
#
# COMPACT_ATOMS: atom_id res chain seq x y z
N ARG A 1 21.48 -5.80 -3.41
CA ARG A 1 22.11 -7.03 -2.87
C ARG A 1 22.25 -8.12 -3.92
N ALA A 2 21.16 -8.59 -4.58
CA ALA A 2 21.24 -9.65 -5.57
C ALA A 2 22.15 -9.28 -6.77
N LEU A 3 22.13 -8.02 -7.21
CA LEU A 3 23.05 -7.49 -8.23
C LEU A 3 24.50 -7.53 -7.74
N ASP A 4 24.76 -7.13 -6.49
CA ASP A 4 26.11 -7.09 -5.92
C ASP A 4 26.71 -8.51 -5.77
N GLU A 5 25.87 -9.51 -5.57
CA GLU A 5 26.26 -10.92 -5.46
C GLU A 5 26.46 -11.60 -6.84
N GLY A 6 26.16 -10.90 -7.94
CA GLY A 6 26.38 -11.39 -9.30
C GLY A 6 25.56 -12.63 -9.67
N ILE A 7 24.36 -12.79 -9.11
CA ILE A 7 23.53 -14.00 -9.33
C ILE A 7 22.64 -13.93 -10.57
N PHE A 8 22.61 -12.79 -11.27
CA PHE A 8 21.79 -12.60 -12.46
C PHE A 8 22.65 -12.61 -13.73
N ASP A 9 22.14 -13.25 -14.78
CA ASP A 9 22.68 -13.12 -16.12
C ASP A 9 22.18 -11.83 -16.77
N THR A 10 23.00 -11.26 -17.66
CA THR A 10 22.64 -10.07 -18.43
C THR A 10 21.63 -10.43 -19.52
N TYR A 11 20.50 -9.73 -19.57
CA TYR A 11 19.54 -9.86 -20.66
C TYR A 11 18.92 -8.50 -21.01
N LYS A 12 19.04 -8.08 -22.25
CA LYS A 12 18.45 -6.84 -22.76
C LYS A 12 17.24 -7.16 -23.64
N PRO A 13 16.00 -6.92 -23.17
CA PRO A 13 14.81 -7.11 -24.00
C PRO A 13 14.82 -6.17 -25.23
N ASP A 14 14.38 -6.67 -26.40
CA ASP A 14 14.31 -5.90 -27.65
C ASP A 14 13.48 -4.60 -27.52
N LEU A 15 12.44 -4.65 -26.66
CA LEU A 15 11.53 -3.55 -26.45
C LEU A 15 11.91 -2.64 -25.26
N LEU A 16 13.07 -2.85 -24.64
CA LEU A 16 13.52 -2.02 -23.50
C LEU A 16 13.54 -0.52 -23.84
N SER A 17 13.85 -0.17 -25.09
CA SER A 17 13.84 1.22 -25.57
C SER A 17 12.45 1.90 -25.54
N LYS A 18 11.38 1.13 -25.39
CA LYS A 18 10.00 1.64 -25.24
C LYS A 18 9.60 1.85 -23.79
N VAL A 19 10.40 1.36 -22.85
CA VAL A 19 10.19 1.57 -21.41
C VAL A 19 10.63 2.99 -21.05
N SER A 20 9.82 3.71 -20.30
CA SER A 20 10.18 5.04 -19.82
C SER A 20 11.43 4.97 -18.94
N ALA A 21 12.35 5.92 -19.10
CA ALA A 21 13.64 5.92 -18.40
C ALA A 21 13.53 5.84 -16.88
N GLN A 22 12.46 6.38 -16.30
CA GLN A 22 12.21 6.29 -14.85
C GLN A 22 12.00 4.85 -14.34
N PHE A 23 11.66 3.91 -15.20
CA PHE A 23 11.45 2.50 -14.86
C PHE A 23 12.64 1.61 -15.25
N ILE A 24 13.72 2.17 -15.79
CA ILE A 24 14.98 1.47 -16.02
C ILE A 24 15.80 1.59 -14.74
N LEU A 25 15.67 0.62 -13.86
CA LEU A 25 16.29 0.61 -12.53
C LEU A 25 17.74 0.11 -12.53
N ASP A 26 18.14 -0.57 -13.61
CA ASP A 26 19.47 -1.15 -13.78
C ASP A 26 19.93 -0.98 -15.24
N ASP A 27 20.96 -0.16 -15.43
CA ASP A 27 21.56 0.11 -16.74
C ASP A 27 22.47 -1.02 -17.25
N THR A 28 22.80 -1.98 -16.40
CA THR A 28 23.60 -3.16 -16.72
C THR A 28 22.79 -4.31 -17.32
N ASN A 29 21.47 -4.18 -17.38
CA ASN A 29 20.50 -5.14 -17.92
C ASN A 29 20.45 -6.50 -17.21
N HIS A 30 20.71 -6.54 -15.90
CA HIS A 30 20.51 -7.72 -15.07
C HIS A 30 19.11 -7.75 -14.46
N VAL A 31 18.46 -6.57 -14.35
CA VAL A 31 17.09 -6.42 -13.85
C VAL A 31 16.29 -5.55 -14.81
N THR A 32 15.09 -6.00 -15.15
CA THR A 32 14.15 -5.27 -16.01
C THR A 32 12.79 -5.18 -15.33
N SER A 33 12.26 -3.96 -15.20
CA SER A 33 10.90 -3.74 -14.71
C SER A 33 9.88 -4.33 -15.71
N ILE A 34 8.92 -5.09 -15.21
CA ILE A 34 7.88 -5.74 -16.03
C ILE A 34 6.52 -5.06 -15.86
N ASP A 35 6.30 -4.40 -14.76
CA ASP A 35 5.11 -3.60 -14.46
C ASP A 35 5.44 -2.49 -13.46
N TYR A 36 4.47 -1.67 -13.14
CA TYR A 36 4.51 -0.69 -12.07
C TYR A 36 3.11 -0.47 -11.53
N GLY A 37 3.01 -0.02 -10.29
CA GLY A 37 1.73 0.24 -9.65
C GLY A 37 1.88 1.24 -8.50
N TYR A 38 0.74 1.65 -7.96
CA TYR A 38 0.71 2.53 -6.80
C TYR A 38 0.29 1.75 -5.57
N VAL A 39 1.05 1.93 -4.49
CA VAL A 39 0.67 1.50 -3.14
C VAL A 39 -0.03 2.67 -2.45
N ASN A 40 -1.19 2.40 -1.89
CA ASN A 40 -2.03 3.35 -1.16
C ASN A 40 -2.86 2.62 -0.08
N LEU A 41 -3.80 3.30 0.52
CA LEU A 41 -4.78 2.68 1.40
C LEU A 41 -6.00 2.24 0.58
N ASN A 42 -6.49 1.05 0.85
CA ASN A 42 -7.79 0.59 0.39
C ASN A 42 -8.79 0.56 1.56
N TYR A 43 -10.07 0.74 1.27
CA TYR A 43 -11.14 0.71 2.25
C TYR A 43 -12.32 -0.16 1.80
N ASP A 44 -13.01 -0.75 2.76
CA ASP A 44 -14.26 -1.48 2.55
C ASP A 44 -15.43 -0.50 2.50
N LYS A 45 -16.03 -0.35 1.32
CA LYS A 45 -17.14 0.57 1.08
C LYS A 45 -18.36 0.23 1.93
N SER A 46 -18.67 -1.05 2.08
CA SER A 46 -19.85 -1.52 2.81
C SER A 46 -19.71 -1.25 4.30
N PHE A 47 -18.52 -1.49 4.86
CA PHE A 47 -18.24 -1.20 6.25
C PHE A 47 -18.37 0.30 6.54
N LEU A 48 -17.69 1.15 5.76
CA LEU A 48 -17.74 2.60 6.00
C LEU A 48 -19.15 3.17 5.84
N ALA A 49 -19.91 2.71 4.84
CA ALA A 49 -21.29 3.11 4.65
C ALA A 49 -22.18 2.72 5.83
N ALA A 50 -22.05 1.49 6.34
CA ALA A 50 -22.80 1.01 7.49
C ALA A 50 -22.43 1.76 8.79
N ALA A 51 -21.18 2.18 8.94
CA ALA A 51 -20.70 2.97 10.06
C ALA A 51 -21.01 4.48 9.94
N GLY A 52 -21.51 4.94 8.78
CA GLY A 52 -21.71 6.36 8.49
C GLY A 52 -20.40 7.15 8.41
N MET A 53 -19.29 6.50 8.04
CA MET A 53 -17.95 7.08 7.96
C MET A 53 -17.59 7.41 6.51
N ALA A 54 -16.90 8.53 6.31
CA ALA A 54 -16.19 8.81 5.07
C ALA A 54 -14.74 8.26 5.14
N PRO A 55 -14.12 7.87 4.02
CA PRO A 55 -12.70 7.53 4.01
C PRO A 55 -11.83 8.70 4.49
N PRO A 56 -10.69 8.45 5.16
CA PRO A 56 -9.78 9.51 5.58
C PRO A 56 -9.19 10.23 4.36
N THR A 57 -8.89 11.50 4.51
CA THR A 57 -8.34 12.35 3.45
C THR A 57 -6.89 12.75 3.70
N THR A 58 -6.40 12.55 4.93
CA THR A 58 -5.03 12.80 5.35
C THR A 58 -4.49 11.63 6.17
N LEU A 59 -3.16 11.54 6.32
CA LEU A 59 -2.56 10.51 7.17
C LEU A 59 -2.80 10.78 8.66
N GLU A 60 -2.85 12.05 9.06
CA GLU A 60 -3.09 12.46 10.45
C GLU A 60 -4.44 11.95 10.97
N GLU A 61 -5.47 11.91 10.13
CA GLU A 61 -6.78 11.38 10.54
C GLU A 61 -6.69 9.94 11.05
N LEU A 62 -5.76 9.14 10.52
CA LEU A 62 -5.57 7.73 10.92
C LEU A 62 -5.13 7.56 12.38
N THR A 63 -4.55 8.61 12.98
CA THR A 63 -4.14 8.60 14.38
C THR A 63 -5.28 9.06 15.31
N GLY A 64 -6.37 9.54 14.74
CA GLY A 64 -7.55 10.02 15.48
C GLY A 64 -8.41 8.88 16.04
N PRO A 65 -9.26 9.19 17.05
CA PRO A 65 -10.08 8.19 17.74
C PRO A 65 -11.08 7.48 16.83
N ASP A 66 -11.55 8.13 15.77
CA ASP A 66 -12.50 7.55 14.81
C ASP A 66 -11.88 6.37 14.04
N TRP A 67 -10.55 6.35 13.89
CA TRP A 67 -9.80 5.31 13.20
C TRP A 67 -9.09 4.33 14.12
N LYS A 68 -9.33 4.43 15.44
CA LYS A 68 -8.70 3.51 16.39
C LYS A 68 -9.03 2.06 16.07
N GLY A 69 -7.98 1.25 15.91
CA GLY A 69 -8.09 -0.17 15.61
C GLY A 69 -8.71 -0.48 14.24
N LYS A 70 -8.68 0.44 13.27
CA LYS A 70 -9.32 0.26 11.96
C LYS A 70 -8.36 0.09 10.79
N LEU A 71 -7.05 0.19 11.02
CA LEU A 71 -6.04 0.06 9.98
C LEU A 71 -5.22 -1.20 10.16
N VAL A 72 -5.00 -1.95 9.08
CA VAL A 72 -3.96 -2.96 8.98
C VAL A 72 -2.92 -2.53 7.95
N VAL A 73 -1.65 -2.70 8.31
CA VAL A 73 -0.48 -2.43 7.47
C VAL A 73 0.44 -3.65 7.46
N GLU A 74 1.38 -3.69 6.54
CA GLU A 74 2.39 -4.74 6.52
C GLU A 74 3.71 -4.27 7.11
N ASN A 75 4.47 -5.22 7.62
CA ASN A 75 5.81 -5.03 8.12
C ASN A 75 6.76 -4.63 6.97
N ALA A 76 7.36 -3.47 7.09
CA ALA A 76 8.26 -2.91 6.06
C ALA A 76 9.52 -3.78 5.82
N ALA A 77 9.90 -4.64 6.75
CA ALA A 77 11.05 -5.53 6.59
C ALA A 77 10.74 -6.78 5.75
N THR A 78 9.47 -7.17 5.62
CA THR A 78 9.05 -8.43 5.01
C THR A 78 8.06 -8.28 3.85
N SER A 79 7.51 -7.07 3.64
CA SER A 79 6.49 -6.79 2.64
C SER A 79 6.81 -5.54 1.84
N SER A 80 6.79 -5.64 0.50
CA SER A 80 7.01 -4.49 -0.38
C SER A 80 5.98 -3.38 -0.20
N PRO A 81 4.65 -3.64 -0.16
CA PRO A 81 3.69 -2.57 0.11
C PRO A 81 3.84 -1.96 1.52
N GLY A 82 4.25 -2.74 2.52
CA GLY A 82 4.58 -2.20 3.84
C GLY A 82 5.78 -1.25 3.80
N LEU A 83 6.83 -1.61 3.06
CA LEU A 83 7.98 -0.72 2.85
C LEU A 83 7.58 0.54 2.06
N ALA A 84 6.79 0.39 1.01
CA ALA A 84 6.30 1.50 0.21
C ALA A 84 5.46 2.48 1.06
N PHE A 85 4.60 1.98 1.93
CA PHE A 85 3.82 2.81 2.86
C PHE A 85 4.74 3.52 3.88
N LEU A 86 5.72 2.83 4.46
CA LEU A 86 6.70 3.47 5.34
C LEU A 86 7.43 4.62 4.63
N ILE A 87 7.95 4.38 3.42
CA ILE A 87 8.64 5.43 2.63
C ILE A 87 7.70 6.60 2.34
N SER A 88 6.43 6.33 2.02
CA SER A 88 5.46 7.40 1.80
C SER A 88 5.19 8.24 3.05
N THR A 89 5.21 7.65 4.25
CA THR A 89 5.11 8.41 5.50
C THR A 89 6.33 9.28 5.77
N VAL A 90 7.54 8.79 5.44
CA VAL A 90 8.77 9.62 5.49
C VAL A 90 8.67 10.81 4.53
N ALA A 91 8.20 10.58 3.29
CA ALA A 91 8.03 11.66 2.32
C ALA A 91 6.93 12.66 2.70
N TYR A 92 5.93 12.22 3.46
CA TYR A 92 4.80 13.05 3.87
C TYR A 92 5.12 13.92 5.09
N PHE A 93 5.70 13.34 6.13
CA PHE A 93 5.97 14.00 7.41
C PHE A 93 7.40 14.53 7.55
N GLY A 94 8.36 14.03 6.75
CA GLY A 94 9.79 14.36 6.93
C GLY A 94 10.46 13.57 8.04
N GLU A 95 11.76 13.89 8.28
CA GLU A 95 12.62 13.22 9.26
C GLU A 95 13.08 14.17 10.39
N ASP A 96 12.95 15.49 10.21
CA ASP A 96 13.52 16.51 11.10
C ASP A 96 12.50 17.60 11.49
N ASP A 97 11.20 17.39 11.25
CA ASP A 97 10.13 18.32 11.60
C ASP A 97 9.69 18.14 13.06
N ASP A 98 8.95 19.12 13.61
CA ASP A 98 8.39 19.06 14.96
C ASP A 98 7.46 17.85 15.20
N TYR A 99 6.86 17.32 14.11
CA TYR A 99 6.10 16.07 14.07
C TYR A 99 6.56 15.32 12.81
N ASP A 100 7.37 14.31 13.00
CA ASP A 100 7.96 13.53 11.93
C ASP A 100 7.26 12.17 11.72
N TYR A 101 7.79 11.37 10.78
CA TYR A 101 7.23 10.04 10.51
C TYR A 101 7.32 9.08 11.71
N LEU A 102 8.30 9.23 12.60
CA LEU A 102 8.43 8.39 13.81
C LEU A 102 7.31 8.70 14.80
N ASP A 103 6.97 9.99 14.96
CA ASP A 103 5.85 10.42 15.80
C ASP A 103 4.53 9.88 15.23
N PHE A 104 4.33 9.98 13.91
CA PHE A 104 3.18 9.39 13.25
C PHE A 104 3.04 7.89 13.52
N TRP A 105 4.14 7.12 13.38
CA TRP A 105 4.13 5.69 13.66
C TRP A 105 3.93 5.38 15.15
N ALA A 106 4.43 6.21 16.06
CA ALA A 106 4.15 6.08 17.49
C ALA A 106 2.65 6.28 17.77
N ASP A 107 2.05 7.29 17.15
CA ASP A 107 0.61 7.57 17.28
C ASP A 107 -0.25 6.49 16.62
N LEU A 108 0.11 5.97 15.46
CA LEU A 108 -0.57 4.82 14.84
C LEU A 108 -0.54 3.59 15.75
N LYS A 109 0.61 3.34 16.39
CA LYS A 109 0.74 2.25 17.36
C LYS A 109 -0.14 2.46 18.59
N ALA A 110 -0.21 3.67 19.12
CA ALA A 110 -1.13 4.02 20.21
C ALA A 110 -2.60 3.92 19.77
N ASN A 111 -2.87 4.07 18.47
CA ASN A 111 -4.18 3.94 17.85
C ASN A 111 -4.52 2.52 17.40
N ASP A 112 -3.81 1.51 17.89
CA ASP A 112 -4.04 0.08 17.65
C ASP A 112 -3.93 -0.33 16.17
N VAL A 113 -2.96 0.23 15.41
CA VAL A 113 -2.65 -0.27 14.07
C VAL A 113 -2.23 -1.74 14.14
N LEU A 114 -2.78 -2.57 13.26
CA LEU A 114 -2.39 -3.96 13.14
C LEU A 114 -1.26 -4.07 12.11
N VAL A 115 -0.16 -4.74 12.48
CA VAL A 115 0.96 -5.00 11.58
C VAL A 115 1.05 -6.49 11.27
N LYS A 116 1.08 -6.86 9.98
CA LYS A 116 1.19 -8.23 9.49
C LYS A 116 2.48 -8.42 8.70
N ASP A 117 3.02 -9.62 8.66
CA ASP A 117 4.28 -9.88 7.96
C ASP A 117 4.15 -9.90 6.43
N GLY A 118 2.93 -10.07 5.91
CA GLY A 118 2.69 -10.14 4.48
C GLY A 118 1.35 -9.58 4.04
N TRP A 119 1.31 -9.11 2.79
CA TRP A 119 0.11 -8.53 2.19
C TRP A 119 -1.08 -9.50 2.16
N SER A 120 -0.84 -10.79 1.87
CA SER A 120 -1.92 -11.78 1.81
C SER A 120 -2.65 -11.93 3.14
N ASP A 121 -1.92 -11.91 4.26
CA ASP A 121 -2.53 -11.99 5.59
C ASP A 121 -3.29 -10.71 5.90
N ALA A 122 -2.70 -9.52 5.66
CA ALA A 122 -3.37 -8.25 5.86
C ALA A 122 -4.66 -8.14 5.04
N TYR A 123 -4.60 -8.51 3.75
CA TYR A 123 -5.70 -8.31 2.82
C TYR A 123 -6.80 -9.37 2.95
N TYR A 124 -6.43 -10.66 3.00
CA TYR A 124 -7.41 -11.75 2.97
C TYR A 124 -7.83 -12.28 4.35
N SER A 125 -7.13 -11.90 5.44
CA SER A 125 -7.50 -12.36 6.78
C SER A 125 -7.98 -11.25 7.69
N ASP A 126 -7.37 -10.04 7.62
CA ASP A 126 -7.65 -8.96 8.58
C ASP A 126 -8.52 -7.85 8.00
N PHE A 127 -8.58 -7.68 6.67
CA PHE A 127 -9.43 -6.69 6.02
C PHE A 127 -10.91 -7.11 6.06
N THR A 128 -11.81 -6.19 6.42
CA THR A 128 -13.25 -6.49 6.61
C THR A 128 -13.93 -7.05 5.38
N LYS A 129 -13.47 -6.70 4.17
CA LYS A 129 -13.96 -7.26 2.91
C LYS A 129 -13.94 -8.79 2.89
N TYR A 130 -12.99 -9.40 3.58
CA TYR A 130 -12.81 -10.86 3.68
C TYR A 130 -13.12 -11.43 5.07
N GLY A 131 -13.85 -10.67 5.90
CA GLY A 131 -14.32 -11.14 7.21
C GLY A 131 -13.39 -10.81 8.37
N GLY A 132 -12.34 -10.02 8.14
CA GLY A 132 -11.52 -9.46 9.20
C GLY A 132 -12.20 -8.32 9.96
N ASP A 133 -11.45 -7.59 10.75
CA ASP A 133 -11.97 -6.51 11.60
C ASP A 133 -11.39 -5.12 11.28
N ARG A 134 -10.55 -5.01 10.23
CA ARG A 134 -9.89 -3.77 9.81
C ARG A 134 -10.50 -3.25 8.50
N PRO A 135 -11.25 -2.15 8.51
CA PRO A 135 -11.87 -1.60 7.29
C PRO A 135 -10.91 -0.85 6.37
N LEU A 136 -9.68 -0.59 6.82
CA LEU A 136 -8.60 0.00 6.03
C LEU A 136 -7.41 -0.95 5.95
N VAL A 137 -6.80 -1.06 4.78
CA VAL A 137 -5.60 -1.87 4.54
C VAL A 137 -4.64 -1.14 3.61
N VAL A 138 -3.33 -1.24 3.86
CA VAL A 138 -2.32 -0.86 2.88
C VAL A 138 -2.36 -1.86 1.73
N SER A 139 -2.49 -1.39 0.50
CA SER A 139 -2.61 -2.26 -0.67
C SER A 139 -2.30 -1.49 -1.96
N TYR A 140 -2.65 -2.11 -3.08
CA TYR A 140 -2.41 -1.55 -4.40
C TYR A 140 -3.63 -0.79 -4.92
N SER A 141 -3.38 0.26 -5.70
CA SER A 141 -4.45 1.02 -6.37
C SER A 141 -5.27 0.16 -7.34
N THR A 142 -4.72 -0.96 -7.80
CA THR A 142 -5.38 -1.92 -8.69
C THR A 142 -6.27 -2.92 -7.95
N SER A 143 -6.15 -3.06 -6.62
CA SER A 143 -6.91 -4.06 -5.85
C SER A 143 -8.42 -3.91 -6.01
N PRO A 144 -9.03 -2.70 -5.98
CA PRO A 144 -10.47 -2.56 -6.23
C PRO A 144 -10.91 -3.04 -7.62
N ALA A 145 -10.07 -2.83 -8.65
CA ALA A 145 -10.35 -3.32 -10.00
C ALA A 145 -10.26 -4.85 -10.07
N ALA A 146 -9.29 -5.45 -9.38
CA ALA A 146 -9.18 -6.91 -9.28
C ALA A 146 -10.39 -7.52 -8.56
N GLU A 147 -10.86 -6.91 -7.47
CA GLU A 147 -12.09 -7.31 -6.76
C GLU A 147 -13.32 -7.31 -7.68
N PHE A 148 -13.41 -6.34 -8.57
CA PHE A 148 -14.49 -6.24 -9.54
C PHE A 148 -14.37 -7.32 -10.63
N LEU A 149 -13.18 -7.46 -11.22
CA LEU A 149 -12.96 -8.34 -12.37
C LEU A 149 -13.01 -9.82 -12.02
N PHE A 150 -12.56 -10.19 -10.80
CA PHE A 150 -12.48 -11.58 -10.34
C PHE A 150 -13.56 -11.94 -9.32
N SER A 151 -14.61 -11.12 -9.22
CA SER A 151 -15.74 -11.43 -8.33
C SER A 151 -16.46 -12.70 -8.79
N GLU A 152 -16.63 -13.66 -7.90
CA GLU A 152 -17.41 -14.89 -8.15
C GLU A 152 -18.90 -14.60 -8.36
N THR A 153 -19.37 -13.49 -7.82
CA THR A 153 -20.76 -13.02 -8.01
C THR A 153 -20.77 -11.73 -8.79
N PRO A 154 -21.73 -11.52 -9.72
CA PRO A 154 -21.82 -10.26 -10.45
C PRO A 154 -21.95 -9.05 -9.53
N VAL A 155 -21.03 -8.11 -9.66
CA VAL A 155 -21.04 -6.82 -8.97
C VAL A 155 -21.10 -5.69 -10.00
N THR A 156 -21.73 -4.59 -9.66
CA THR A 156 -21.89 -3.44 -10.56
C THR A 156 -20.78 -2.40 -10.37
N GLU A 157 -20.06 -2.48 -9.26
CA GLU A 157 -18.93 -1.62 -8.93
C GLU A 157 -17.95 -2.36 -8.00
N PRO A 158 -16.70 -1.91 -7.89
CA PRO A 158 -15.76 -2.47 -6.92
C PRO A 158 -16.28 -2.37 -5.49
N PRO A 159 -16.24 -3.46 -4.69
CA PRO A 159 -16.69 -3.45 -3.29
C PRO A 159 -15.74 -2.66 -2.38
N THR A 160 -14.51 -2.46 -2.82
CA THR A 160 -13.50 -1.67 -2.13
C THR A 160 -13.20 -0.38 -2.88
N GLY A 161 -12.50 0.54 -2.26
CA GLY A 161 -12.09 1.80 -2.87
C GLY A 161 -10.66 2.18 -2.48
N ASN A 162 -10.09 3.10 -3.27
CA ASN A 162 -8.78 3.68 -2.99
C ASN A 162 -8.90 4.96 -2.17
N ILE A 163 -7.96 5.15 -1.24
CA ILE A 163 -7.74 6.41 -0.55
C ILE A 163 -6.45 7.00 -1.14
N LEU A 164 -6.60 8.05 -1.91
CA LEU A 164 -5.49 8.74 -2.56
C LEU A 164 -5.17 10.00 -1.73
N ILE A 165 -4.10 9.92 -0.95
CA ILE A 165 -3.59 11.05 -0.17
C ILE A 165 -2.38 11.61 -0.92
N ASP A 166 -2.38 12.92 -1.14
CA ASP A 166 -1.26 13.60 -1.80
C ASP A 166 0.05 13.35 -1.03
N ARG A 167 1.13 13.02 -1.75
CA ARG A 167 2.45 12.62 -1.22
C ARG A 167 2.49 11.34 -0.37
N ALA A 168 1.35 10.68 -0.13
CA ALA A 168 1.27 9.42 0.61
C ALA A 168 0.85 8.23 -0.27
N THR A 169 1.00 8.36 -1.58
CA THR A 169 0.80 7.28 -2.57
C THR A 169 2.16 6.98 -3.21
N PHE A 170 2.64 5.77 -3.03
CA PHE A 170 3.98 5.38 -3.49
C PHE A 170 3.91 4.65 -4.83
N LEU A 171 4.75 5.05 -5.78
CA LEU A 171 4.94 4.34 -7.05
C LEU A 171 5.97 3.22 -6.86
N GLN A 172 5.53 1.98 -7.02
CA GLN A 172 6.33 0.77 -6.92
C GLN A 172 6.54 0.14 -8.29
#